data_cf807ec42706b3e23e285e12d89eef64
#
_entry.id   cf807ec42706b3e23e285e12d89eef64
#
_cell.length_a   1.000
_cell.length_b   1.000
_cell.length_c   1.000
_cell.angle_alpha   90.00
_cell.angle_beta   90.00
_cell.angle_gamma   90.00
#
_symmetry.space_group_name_H-M   'P 1'
#
loop_
_entity.id
_entity.type
_entity.pdbx_description
1 polymer ?
#
loop_
_entity_poly.entity_id
_entity_poly.type
_entity_poly.pdbx_seq_one_letter_code
_entity_poly.pdbx_strand_id
1 'polypeptide(L)'
;YHAAVIRLKEMIKTGKIGRLQYIYSRRLSFGKIRREENILWSFAPHDISIILSLTGEEPSYVDSVGSNFLHARIADVTMTNLKFPSGIGAHIFVSWLNPYKEQKLVIVGSSGMLVFDDTEPIEKKLVHYPHTINWQNGLPVPNKAESVAIDLKDIWEEPLKAECKAFLSAIKTNTKPLTSGEEGLKVLKVLELSQHSLEQKE
;
A
#
# COMPACT_ATOMS: atom_id res chain seq x y z
N TYR A 1 11.57 -3.20 -1.02
CA TYR A 1 12.52 -4.28 -0.66
C TYR A 1 11.97 -5.27 0.37
N HIS A 2 10.79 -5.01 0.96
CA HIS A 2 10.16 -5.93 1.90
C HIS A 2 9.73 -7.24 1.21
N ALA A 3 10.12 -8.40 1.77
CA ALA A 3 9.85 -9.72 1.18
C ALA A 3 8.36 -9.94 0.83
N ALA A 4 7.44 -9.53 1.71
CA ALA A 4 6.01 -9.62 1.43
C ALA A 4 5.60 -8.80 0.20
N VAL A 5 6.15 -7.59 0.00
CA VAL A 5 5.84 -6.75 -1.17
C VAL A 5 6.37 -7.38 -2.46
N ILE A 6 7.55 -7.97 -2.41
CA ILE A 6 8.13 -8.73 -3.55
C ILE A 6 7.20 -9.89 -3.90
N ARG A 7 6.78 -10.67 -2.92
CA ARG A 7 5.87 -11.81 -3.12
C ARG A 7 4.49 -11.38 -3.61
N LEU A 8 3.93 -10.27 -3.09
CA LEU A 8 2.69 -9.67 -3.60
C LEU A 8 2.77 -9.36 -5.08
N LYS A 9 3.85 -8.70 -5.51
CA LYS A 9 4.09 -8.33 -6.91
C LYS A 9 4.18 -9.56 -7.82
N GLU A 10 4.86 -10.60 -7.36
CA GLU A 10 4.94 -11.89 -8.06
C GLU A 10 3.55 -12.55 -8.19
N MET A 11 2.79 -12.62 -7.10
CA MET A 11 1.46 -13.24 -7.10
C MET A 11 0.46 -12.50 -7.98
N ILE A 12 0.51 -11.16 -8.03
CA ILE A 12 -0.30 -10.37 -8.95
C ILE A 12 0.12 -10.66 -10.39
N LYS A 13 1.43 -10.62 -10.69
CA LYS A 13 1.97 -10.86 -12.03
C LYS A 13 1.66 -12.25 -12.56
N THR A 14 1.64 -13.26 -11.70
CA THR A 14 1.29 -14.66 -12.07
C THR A 14 -0.22 -14.91 -12.12
N GLY A 15 -1.05 -13.90 -11.90
CA GLY A 15 -2.50 -14.01 -11.96
C GLY A 15 -3.13 -14.77 -10.80
N LYS A 16 -2.43 -14.94 -9.67
CA LYS A 16 -2.89 -15.73 -8.52
C LYS A 16 -4.22 -15.24 -7.92
N ILE A 17 -4.52 -13.95 -8.06
CA ILE A 17 -5.78 -13.33 -7.60
C ILE A 17 -6.68 -12.88 -8.76
N GLY A 18 -6.35 -13.29 -10.00
CA GLY A 18 -7.03 -12.82 -11.20
C GLY A 18 -6.70 -11.36 -11.51
N ARG A 19 -7.66 -10.64 -12.11
CA ARG A 19 -7.50 -9.22 -12.43
C ARG A 19 -7.55 -8.38 -11.15
N LEU A 20 -6.55 -7.53 -10.93
CA LEU A 20 -6.52 -6.57 -9.84
C LEU A 20 -7.71 -5.60 -9.95
N GLN A 21 -8.45 -5.41 -8.87
CA GLN A 21 -9.65 -4.58 -8.81
C GLN A 21 -9.46 -3.35 -7.95
N TYR A 22 -9.03 -3.55 -6.68
CA TYR A 22 -8.71 -2.42 -5.82
C TYR A 22 -7.69 -2.79 -4.73
N ILE A 23 -7.09 -1.75 -4.15
CA ILE A 23 -6.11 -1.87 -3.07
C ILE A 23 -6.54 -0.93 -1.95
N TYR A 24 -6.36 -1.35 -0.68
CA TYR A 24 -6.43 -0.39 0.40
C TYR A 24 -5.34 -0.62 1.45
N SER A 25 -4.93 0.46 2.09
CA SER A 25 -3.96 0.42 3.18
C SER A 25 -4.44 1.17 4.41
N ARG A 26 -4.00 0.69 5.55
CA ARG A 26 -4.14 1.35 6.84
C ARG A 26 -2.79 1.38 7.54
N ARG A 27 -2.36 2.59 7.90
CA ARG A 27 -1.14 2.81 8.68
C ARG A 27 -1.46 3.70 9.87
N LEU A 28 -1.63 3.06 11.01
CA LEU A 28 -2.15 3.64 12.23
C LEU A 28 -1.16 3.39 13.36
N SER A 29 -0.88 4.40 14.18
CA SER A 29 0.00 4.24 15.33
C SER A 29 -0.10 5.45 16.25
N PHE A 30 -0.21 5.23 17.54
CA PHE A 30 -0.04 6.29 18.54
C PHE A 30 1.47 6.46 18.80
N GLY A 31 2.11 7.25 17.93
CA GLY A 31 3.54 7.44 17.94
C GLY A 31 3.95 8.91 18.12
N LYS A 32 5.03 9.32 17.43
CA LYS A 32 5.49 10.69 17.46
C LYS A 32 4.52 11.59 16.67
N ILE A 33 3.80 12.46 17.38
CA ILE A 33 2.99 13.52 16.78
C ILE A 33 3.93 14.65 16.37
N ARG A 34 3.86 15.05 15.10
CA ARG A 34 4.75 16.04 14.51
C ARG A 34 4.08 17.40 14.42
N ARG A 35 4.90 18.45 14.36
CA ARG A 35 4.45 19.83 14.16
C ARG A 35 4.94 20.41 12.84
N GLU A 36 5.92 19.77 12.24
CA GLU A 36 6.60 20.20 11.01
C GLU A 36 5.88 19.69 9.75
N GLU A 37 5.10 18.61 9.91
CA GLU A 37 4.36 17.96 8.82
C GLU A 37 3.08 17.33 9.35
N ASN A 38 2.09 17.10 8.48
CA ASN A 38 0.89 16.36 8.83
C ASN A 38 1.07 14.84 8.63
N ILE A 39 0.05 14.08 9.05
CA ILE A 39 0.09 12.62 9.01
C ILE A 39 0.23 12.05 7.58
N LEU A 40 -0.29 12.74 6.58
CA LEU A 40 -0.19 12.33 5.18
C LEU A 40 1.29 12.21 4.77
N TRP A 41 2.07 13.27 4.97
CA TRP A 41 3.50 13.30 4.63
C TRP A 41 4.32 12.35 5.48
N SER A 42 3.92 12.16 6.75
CA SER A 42 4.64 11.28 7.67
C SER A 42 4.44 9.79 7.40
N PHE A 43 3.24 9.36 7.01
CA PHE A 43 2.89 7.93 6.96
C PHE A 43 2.60 7.42 5.55
N ALA A 44 1.90 8.19 4.71
CA ALA A 44 1.42 7.71 3.42
C ALA A 44 2.50 7.44 2.35
N PRO A 45 3.72 8.02 2.37
CA PRO A 45 4.72 7.78 1.33
C PRO A 45 5.00 6.30 1.07
N HIS A 46 5.09 5.49 2.14
CA HIS A 46 5.33 4.05 2.02
C HIS A 46 4.20 3.33 1.29
N ASP A 47 2.94 3.66 1.64
CA ASP A 47 1.76 3.01 1.06
C ASP A 47 1.57 3.45 -0.38
N ILE A 48 1.77 4.73 -0.69
CA ILE A 48 1.76 5.27 -2.07
C ILE A 48 2.79 4.54 -2.93
N SER A 49 4.04 4.43 -2.45
CA SER A 49 5.12 3.75 -3.17
C SER A 49 4.76 2.30 -3.50
N ILE A 50 4.22 1.57 -2.53
CA ILE A 50 3.81 0.18 -2.75
C ILE A 50 2.66 0.10 -3.76
N ILE A 51 1.62 0.93 -3.61
CA ILE A 51 0.46 0.93 -4.51
C ILE A 51 0.88 1.25 -5.95
N LEU A 52 1.69 2.28 -6.17
CA LEU A 52 2.24 2.62 -7.49
C LEU A 52 3.06 1.46 -8.08
N SER A 53 3.87 0.78 -7.25
CA SER A 53 4.65 -0.38 -7.70
C SER A 53 3.80 -1.59 -8.05
N LEU A 54 2.66 -1.80 -7.39
CA LEU A 54 1.75 -2.92 -7.65
C LEU A 54 0.85 -2.67 -8.87
N THR A 55 0.38 -1.44 -9.06
CA THR A 55 -0.45 -1.07 -10.21
C THR A 55 0.37 -0.87 -11.48
N GLY A 56 1.61 -0.40 -11.34
CA GLY A 56 2.46 -0.02 -12.47
C GLY A 56 2.01 1.26 -13.20
N GLU A 57 1.08 2.01 -12.62
CA GLU A 57 0.43 3.18 -13.20
C GLU A 57 0.55 4.40 -12.27
N GLU A 58 0.45 5.60 -12.83
CA GLU A 58 0.18 6.82 -12.06
C GLU A 58 -1.34 7.03 -11.96
N PRO A 59 -1.86 7.50 -10.82
CA PRO A 59 -3.29 7.73 -10.68
C PRO A 59 -3.76 8.87 -11.60
N SER A 60 -4.91 8.69 -12.23
CA SER A 60 -5.60 9.73 -13.01
C SER A 60 -6.45 10.64 -12.14
N TYR A 61 -6.73 10.24 -10.91
CA TYR A 61 -7.50 11.01 -9.93
C TYR A 61 -6.97 10.76 -8.53
N VAL A 62 -6.81 11.86 -7.78
CA VAL A 62 -6.38 11.87 -6.37
C VAL A 62 -7.34 12.75 -5.59
N ASP A 63 -7.91 12.25 -4.52
CA ASP A 63 -8.79 12.98 -3.62
C ASP A 63 -8.46 12.63 -2.18
N SER A 64 -8.32 13.66 -1.32
CA SER A 64 -7.99 13.46 0.08
C SER A 64 -8.91 14.27 0.97
N VAL A 65 -9.27 13.68 2.10
CA VAL A 65 -9.96 14.34 3.21
C VAL A 65 -9.19 14.08 4.50
N GLY A 66 -9.25 15.02 5.42
CA GLY A 66 -8.55 14.90 6.69
C GLY A 66 -9.21 15.70 7.78
N SER A 67 -8.71 15.53 9.01
CA SER A 67 -9.13 16.31 10.17
C SER A 67 -7.96 16.57 11.09
N ASN A 68 -7.99 17.74 11.69
CA ASN A 68 -7.01 18.23 12.64
C ASN A 68 -7.67 18.40 14.03
N PHE A 69 -7.21 17.61 14.99
CA PHE A 69 -7.76 17.61 16.35
C PHE A 69 -6.79 18.19 17.37
N LEU A 70 -5.48 18.09 17.12
CA LEU A 70 -4.44 18.48 18.07
C LEU A 70 -3.84 19.85 17.76
N HIS A 71 -3.59 20.16 16.48
CA HIS A 71 -2.99 21.41 16.05
C HIS A 71 -3.74 21.94 14.83
N ALA A 72 -4.08 23.22 14.86
CA ALA A 72 -4.67 23.89 13.70
C ALA A 72 -3.80 23.70 12.44
N ARG A 73 -4.42 23.38 11.31
CA ARG A 73 -3.79 23.21 9.99
C ARG A 73 -2.84 22.00 9.85
N ILE A 74 -2.78 21.11 10.84
CA ILE A 74 -1.97 19.90 10.76
C ILE A 74 -2.92 18.71 10.90
N ALA A 75 -3.21 18.04 9.81
CA ALA A 75 -4.11 16.89 9.82
C ALA A 75 -3.50 15.73 10.62
N ASP A 76 -4.29 15.22 11.59
CA ASP A 76 -3.95 14.09 12.46
C ASP A 76 -4.41 12.76 11.87
N VAL A 77 -5.37 12.83 10.98
CA VAL A 77 -5.94 11.71 10.23
C VAL A 77 -6.23 12.14 8.81
N THR A 78 -5.90 11.29 7.84
CA THR A 78 -6.26 11.51 6.44
C THR A 78 -6.74 10.23 5.77
N MET A 79 -7.65 10.39 4.83
CA MET A 79 -8.05 9.35 3.90
C MET A 79 -7.86 9.86 2.47
N THR A 80 -7.03 9.16 1.71
CA THR A 80 -6.72 9.48 0.31
C THR A 80 -7.31 8.42 -0.61
N ASN A 81 -8.04 8.84 -1.63
CA ASN A 81 -8.59 7.98 -2.67
C ASN A 81 -7.83 8.19 -3.97
N LEU A 82 -7.49 7.11 -4.64
CA LEU A 82 -6.79 7.09 -5.92
C LEU A 82 -7.64 6.31 -6.95
N LYS A 83 -7.69 6.80 -8.19
CA LYS A 83 -8.22 6.04 -9.33
C LYS A 83 -7.14 5.95 -10.41
N PHE A 84 -7.00 4.78 -11.00
CA PHE A 84 -6.01 4.52 -12.03
C PHE A 84 -6.68 4.38 -13.42
N PRO A 85 -5.95 4.65 -14.52
CA PRO A 85 -6.49 4.54 -15.89
C PRO A 85 -7.05 3.15 -16.20
N SER A 86 -6.48 2.09 -15.64
CA SER A 86 -6.97 0.70 -15.77
C SER A 86 -8.32 0.43 -15.10
N GLY A 87 -8.86 1.41 -14.33
CA GLY A 87 -10.07 1.25 -13.53
C GLY A 87 -9.81 0.70 -12.11
N ILE A 88 -8.55 0.44 -11.75
CA ILE A 88 -8.19 0.07 -10.38
C ILE A 88 -8.48 1.26 -9.45
N GLY A 89 -9.09 0.98 -8.29
CA GLY A 89 -9.23 1.94 -7.21
C GLY A 89 -8.24 1.67 -6.09
N ALA A 90 -7.82 2.72 -5.37
CA ALA A 90 -7.11 2.51 -4.11
C ALA A 90 -7.51 3.56 -3.07
N HIS A 91 -7.39 3.20 -1.79
CA HIS A 91 -7.50 4.17 -0.71
C HIS A 91 -6.47 3.91 0.38
N ILE A 92 -6.02 4.99 0.99
CA ILE A 92 -4.98 5.01 2.02
C ILE A 92 -5.57 5.73 3.23
N PHE A 93 -5.60 5.05 4.37
CA PHE A 93 -6.02 5.64 5.63
C PHE A 93 -4.83 5.69 6.59
N VAL A 94 -4.47 6.90 7.03
CA VAL A 94 -3.37 7.11 7.96
C VAL A 94 -3.80 7.96 9.15
N SER A 95 -3.32 7.60 10.35
CA SER A 95 -3.59 8.33 11.58
C SER A 95 -2.52 8.07 12.62
N TRP A 96 -2.13 9.10 13.36
CA TRP A 96 -1.30 8.93 14.57
C TRP A 96 -2.08 8.95 15.88
N LEU A 97 -3.43 8.97 15.81
CA LEU A 97 -4.30 8.99 17.00
C LEU A 97 -4.70 7.60 17.50
N ASN A 98 -4.25 6.53 16.84
CA ASN A 98 -4.64 5.17 17.20
C ASN A 98 -3.70 4.59 18.26
N PRO A 99 -4.21 4.14 19.43
CA PRO A 99 -3.39 3.60 20.51
C PRO A 99 -2.76 2.23 20.16
N TYR A 100 -3.26 1.54 19.15
CA TYR A 100 -2.68 0.32 18.60
C TYR A 100 -2.02 0.58 17.25
N LYS A 101 -0.95 -0.16 16.96
CA LYS A 101 -0.28 -0.12 15.68
C LYS A 101 -1.01 -1.01 14.67
N GLU A 102 -1.31 -0.47 13.49
CA GLU A 102 -1.79 -1.24 12.35
C GLU A 102 -0.99 -0.83 11.11
N GLN A 103 -0.45 -1.80 10.40
CA GLN A 103 0.25 -1.59 9.12
C GLN A 103 -0.20 -2.67 8.15
N LYS A 104 -1.36 -2.44 7.53
CA LYS A 104 -2.06 -3.42 6.73
C LYS A 104 -2.29 -2.93 5.31
N LEU A 105 -1.95 -3.77 4.35
CA LEU A 105 -2.23 -3.57 2.92
C LEU A 105 -3.06 -4.74 2.41
N VAL A 106 -4.17 -4.44 1.77
CA VAL A 106 -5.09 -5.43 1.22
C VAL A 106 -5.23 -5.22 -0.27
N ILE A 107 -5.06 -6.29 -1.03
CA ILE A 107 -5.12 -6.30 -2.49
C ILE A 107 -6.24 -7.26 -2.89
N VAL A 108 -7.26 -6.74 -3.59
CA VAL A 108 -8.43 -7.51 -4.03
C VAL A 108 -8.39 -7.68 -5.53
N GLY A 109 -8.45 -8.92 -5.95
CA GLY A 109 -8.59 -9.33 -7.35
C GLY A 109 -9.90 -10.03 -7.62
N SER A 110 -10.14 -10.37 -8.88
CA SER A 110 -11.38 -11.02 -9.33
C SER A 110 -11.54 -12.47 -8.86
N SER A 111 -10.46 -13.10 -8.41
CA SER A 111 -10.45 -14.51 -7.95
C SER A 111 -9.62 -14.75 -6.71
N GLY A 112 -9.44 -13.73 -5.89
CA GLY A 112 -8.74 -13.85 -4.61
C GLY A 112 -8.38 -12.50 -4.01
N MET A 113 -7.94 -12.54 -2.75
CA MET A 113 -7.49 -11.39 -1.99
C MET A 113 -6.17 -11.73 -1.31
N LEU A 114 -5.25 -10.76 -1.25
CA LEU A 114 -4.01 -10.85 -0.49
C LEU A 114 -4.06 -9.82 0.64
N VAL A 115 -3.65 -10.25 1.81
CA VAL A 115 -3.53 -9.37 2.99
C VAL A 115 -2.08 -9.41 3.46
N PHE A 116 -1.44 -8.28 3.45
CA PHE A 116 -0.14 -8.06 4.09
C PHE A 116 -0.36 -7.26 5.37
N ASP A 117 0.06 -7.83 6.50
CA ASP A 117 0.05 -7.17 7.81
C ASP A 117 1.47 -7.17 8.38
N ASP A 118 2.09 -6.01 8.41
CA ASP A 118 3.47 -5.87 8.86
C ASP A 118 3.63 -5.98 10.38
N THR A 119 2.53 -5.96 11.12
CA THR A 119 2.53 -6.15 12.58
C THR A 119 2.55 -7.61 12.99
N GLU A 120 2.24 -8.52 12.07
CA GLU A 120 2.20 -9.95 12.31
C GLU A 120 3.60 -10.61 12.24
N PRO A 121 3.80 -11.76 12.90
CA PRO A 121 4.99 -12.59 12.71
C PRO A 121 5.16 -13.03 11.26
N ILE A 122 6.40 -13.36 10.85
CA ILE A 122 6.74 -13.68 9.46
C ILE A 122 5.83 -14.75 8.84
N GLU A 123 5.41 -15.73 9.63
CA GLU A 123 4.56 -16.84 9.20
C GLU A 123 3.12 -16.41 8.87
N LYS A 124 2.69 -15.22 9.33
CA LYS A 124 1.34 -14.67 9.16
C LYS A 124 1.32 -13.32 8.46
N LYS A 125 2.49 -12.76 8.10
CA LYS A 125 2.58 -11.45 7.46
C LYS A 125 1.84 -11.37 6.13
N LEU A 126 1.79 -12.44 5.37
CA LEU A 126 1.12 -12.47 4.08
C LEU A 126 0.14 -13.64 4.02
N VAL A 127 -1.13 -13.33 3.76
CA VAL A 127 -2.21 -14.31 3.70
C VAL A 127 -2.95 -14.17 2.37
N HIS A 128 -3.18 -15.30 1.71
CA HIS A 128 -4.01 -15.41 0.51
C HIS A 128 -5.38 -15.96 0.87
N TYR A 129 -6.42 -15.28 0.40
CA TYR A 129 -7.83 -15.70 0.49
C TYR A 129 -8.31 -16.06 -0.92
N PRO A 130 -8.32 -17.35 -1.31
CA PRO A 130 -8.71 -17.80 -2.66
C PRO A 130 -10.23 -17.89 -2.79
N HIS A 131 -10.92 -16.77 -2.65
CA HIS A 131 -12.37 -16.67 -2.86
C HIS A 131 -12.69 -16.32 -4.31
N THR A 132 -13.86 -16.70 -4.76
CA THR A 132 -14.37 -16.38 -6.09
C THR A 132 -15.83 -15.96 -6.05
N ILE A 133 -16.29 -15.29 -7.09
CA ILE A 133 -17.71 -15.03 -7.32
C ILE A 133 -18.13 -15.77 -8.57
N ASN A 134 -19.05 -16.71 -8.43
CA ASN A 134 -19.67 -17.43 -9.52
C ASN A 134 -21.00 -16.76 -9.89
N TRP A 135 -21.38 -16.83 -11.17
CA TRP A 135 -22.65 -16.28 -11.62
C TRP A 135 -23.64 -17.42 -11.85
N GLN A 136 -24.77 -17.41 -11.15
CA GLN A 136 -25.84 -18.38 -11.29
C GLN A 136 -27.13 -17.64 -11.65
N ASN A 137 -27.68 -17.92 -12.79
CA ASN A 137 -28.90 -17.25 -13.31
C ASN A 137 -28.80 -15.70 -13.29
N GLY A 138 -27.61 -15.15 -13.62
CA GLY A 138 -27.37 -13.72 -13.58
C GLY A 138 -27.13 -13.09 -12.21
N LEU A 139 -27.12 -13.89 -11.14
CA LEU A 139 -26.87 -13.44 -9.76
C LEU A 139 -25.44 -13.81 -9.31
N PRO A 140 -24.73 -12.91 -8.60
CA PRO A 140 -23.43 -13.22 -8.05
C PRO A 140 -23.54 -14.09 -6.82
N VAL A 141 -22.86 -15.25 -6.82
CA VAL A 141 -22.82 -16.20 -5.72
C VAL A 141 -21.40 -16.27 -5.18
N PRO A 142 -21.14 -15.85 -3.93
CA PRO A 142 -19.81 -15.93 -3.34
C PRO A 142 -19.42 -17.38 -3.04
N ASN A 143 -18.23 -17.75 -3.45
CA ASN A 143 -17.58 -19.02 -3.09
C ASN A 143 -16.38 -18.71 -2.19
N LYS A 144 -16.49 -19.05 -0.91
CA LYS A 144 -15.45 -18.89 0.10
C LYS A 144 -14.58 -20.14 0.14
N ALA A 145 -13.27 -19.92 0.26
CA ALA A 145 -12.31 -20.97 0.53
C ALA A 145 -11.46 -20.60 1.75
N GLU A 146 -10.77 -21.58 2.32
CA GLU A 146 -9.88 -21.36 3.45
C GLU A 146 -8.71 -20.47 3.05
N SER A 147 -8.30 -19.59 3.97
CA SER A 147 -7.15 -18.74 3.78
C SER A 147 -5.85 -19.54 3.90
N VAL A 148 -4.84 -19.12 3.16
CA VAL A 148 -3.53 -19.76 3.13
C VAL A 148 -2.46 -18.74 3.49
N ALA A 149 -1.71 -18.98 4.55
CA ALA A 149 -0.52 -18.19 4.86
C ALA A 149 0.57 -18.47 3.80
N ILE A 150 1.19 -17.41 3.30
CA ILE A 150 2.23 -17.50 2.29
C ILE A 150 3.58 -17.47 2.99
N ASP A 151 4.38 -18.51 2.79
CA ASP A 151 5.73 -18.56 3.35
C ASP A 151 6.63 -17.52 2.69
N LEU A 152 7.36 -16.78 3.52
CA LEU A 152 8.30 -15.75 3.12
C LEU A 152 9.75 -16.09 3.50
N LYS A 153 9.99 -17.24 4.15
CA LYS A 153 11.30 -17.58 4.73
C LYS A 153 12.39 -17.73 3.68
N ASP A 154 12.03 -18.19 2.50
CA ASP A 154 12.93 -18.39 1.36
C ASP A 154 13.52 -17.08 0.81
N ILE A 155 12.80 -15.96 0.96
CA ILE A 155 13.18 -14.63 0.45
C ILE A 155 13.31 -13.59 1.56
N TRP A 156 13.21 -14.03 2.83
CA TRP A 156 13.24 -13.09 3.95
C TRP A 156 14.62 -12.48 4.15
N GLU A 157 14.65 -11.18 4.11
CA GLU A 157 15.72 -10.35 4.62
C GLU A 157 15.11 -9.15 5.34
N GLU A 158 15.82 -8.62 6.32
CA GLU A 158 15.41 -7.38 6.97
C GLU A 158 15.34 -6.26 5.91
N PRO A 159 14.20 -5.53 5.78
CA PRO A 159 13.95 -4.64 4.64
C PRO A 159 14.98 -3.54 4.45
N LEU A 160 15.42 -2.87 5.53
CA LEU A 160 16.44 -1.82 5.45
C LEU A 160 17.80 -2.39 4.99
N LYS A 161 18.15 -3.59 5.46
CA LYS A 161 19.37 -4.28 5.03
C LYS A 161 19.31 -4.65 3.55
N ALA A 162 18.16 -5.13 3.07
CA ALA A 162 17.94 -5.43 1.67
C ALA A 162 18.07 -4.17 0.79
N GLU A 163 17.51 -3.05 1.23
CA GLU A 163 17.62 -1.76 0.57
C GLU A 163 19.07 -1.29 0.47
N CYS A 164 19.81 -1.30 1.58
CA CYS A 164 21.24 -0.92 1.59
C CYS A 164 22.08 -1.81 0.66
N LYS A 165 21.82 -3.12 0.65
CA LYS A 165 22.50 -4.05 -0.27
C LYS A 165 22.18 -3.74 -1.73
N ALA A 166 20.92 -3.47 -2.06
CA ALA A 166 20.50 -3.13 -3.40
C ALA A 166 21.17 -1.83 -3.89
N PHE A 167 21.25 -0.82 -3.01
CA PHE A 167 21.95 0.43 -3.32
C PHE A 167 23.45 0.21 -3.59
N LEU A 168 24.14 -0.52 -2.72
CA LEU A 168 25.56 -0.85 -2.91
C LEU A 168 25.78 -1.68 -4.18
N SER A 169 24.88 -2.60 -4.50
CA SER A 169 24.93 -3.38 -5.73
C SER A 169 24.77 -2.50 -6.95
N ALA A 170 23.81 -1.58 -6.96
CA ALA A 170 23.58 -0.64 -8.05
C ALA A 170 24.83 0.22 -8.34
N ILE A 171 25.53 0.68 -7.31
CA ILE A 171 26.80 1.41 -7.44
C ILE A 171 27.87 0.51 -8.09
N LYS A 172 28.05 -0.72 -7.57
CA LYS A 172 29.09 -1.64 -8.06
C LYS A 172 28.88 -2.08 -9.51
N THR A 173 27.63 -2.27 -9.90
CA THR A 173 27.27 -2.75 -11.24
C THR A 173 26.91 -1.62 -12.21
N ASN A 174 26.93 -0.37 -11.75
CA ASN A 174 26.50 0.81 -12.52
C ASN A 174 25.11 0.63 -13.13
N THR A 175 24.18 0.06 -12.35
CA THR A 175 22.79 -0.17 -12.77
C THR A 175 21.84 0.75 -12.02
N LYS A 176 20.67 1.03 -12.62
CA LYS A 176 19.63 1.80 -11.98
C LYS A 176 19.05 1.02 -10.80
N PRO A 177 18.93 1.61 -9.59
CA PRO A 177 18.29 0.95 -8.45
C PRO A 177 16.79 0.76 -8.69
N LEU A 178 16.19 -0.22 -8.02
CA LEU A 178 14.76 -0.51 -8.09
C LEU A 178 13.91 0.70 -7.66
N THR A 179 14.33 1.37 -6.57
CA THR A 179 13.72 2.62 -6.09
C THR A 179 14.61 3.78 -6.52
N SER A 180 14.34 4.29 -7.71
CA SER A 180 15.11 5.40 -8.30
C SER A 180 14.52 6.75 -7.93
N GLY A 181 15.23 7.84 -8.26
CA GLY A 181 14.72 9.20 -8.09
C GLY A 181 13.41 9.45 -8.84
N GLU A 182 13.22 8.83 -10.02
CA GLU A 182 11.96 8.95 -10.76
C GLU A 182 10.80 8.27 -10.05
N GLU A 183 11.02 7.14 -9.38
CA GLU A 183 9.99 6.51 -8.53
C GLU A 183 9.67 7.40 -7.33
N GLY A 184 10.68 8.03 -6.73
CA GLY A 184 10.49 9.03 -5.66
C GLY A 184 9.65 10.22 -6.13
N LEU A 185 9.89 10.73 -7.32
CA LEU A 185 9.10 11.85 -7.90
C LEU A 185 7.63 11.48 -8.11
N LYS A 186 7.31 10.24 -8.51
CA LYS A 186 5.91 9.79 -8.62
C LYS A 186 5.21 9.79 -7.27
N VAL A 187 5.90 9.34 -6.21
CA VAL A 187 5.36 9.37 -4.85
C VAL A 187 5.10 10.81 -4.39
N LEU A 188 6.07 11.72 -4.60
CA LEU A 188 5.92 13.13 -4.26
C LEU A 188 4.76 13.78 -5.00
N LYS A 189 4.59 13.51 -6.28
CA LYS A 189 3.46 14.02 -7.08
C LYS A 189 2.11 13.61 -6.49
N VAL A 190 1.96 12.36 -6.05
CA VAL A 190 0.71 11.90 -5.40
C VAL A 190 0.53 12.59 -4.05
N LEU A 191 1.59 12.77 -3.26
CA LEU A 191 1.53 13.51 -1.98
C LEU A 191 1.11 14.97 -2.18
N GLU A 192 1.69 15.66 -3.16
CA GLU A 192 1.34 17.05 -3.48
C GLU A 192 -0.11 17.18 -3.92
N LEU A 193 -0.59 16.30 -4.81
CA LEU A 193 -1.99 16.28 -5.23
C LEU A 193 -2.94 15.99 -4.03
N SER A 194 -2.54 15.09 -3.14
CA SER A 194 -3.28 14.77 -1.92
C SER A 194 -3.34 15.96 -0.96
N GLN A 195 -2.21 16.65 -0.77
CA GLN A 195 -2.11 17.84 0.06
C GLN A 195 -2.99 18.98 -0.50
N HIS A 196 -2.91 19.21 -1.80
CA HIS A 196 -3.74 20.22 -2.46
C HIS A 196 -5.23 19.91 -2.31
N SER A 197 -5.62 18.64 -2.42
CA SER A 197 -7.01 18.22 -2.19
C SER A 197 -7.48 18.45 -0.74
N LEU A 198 -6.61 18.26 0.25
CA LEU A 198 -6.90 18.56 1.66
C LEU A 198 -7.16 20.07 1.85
N GLU A 199 -6.28 20.92 1.31
CA GLU A 199 -6.34 22.38 1.47
C GLU A 199 -7.58 23.01 0.81
N GLN A 200 -8.12 22.38 -0.23
CA GLN A 200 -9.35 22.87 -0.87
C GLN A 200 -10.63 22.58 -0.07
N LYS A 201 -10.56 21.74 0.95
CA LYS A 201 -11.71 21.28 1.73
C LYS A 201 -11.69 21.78 3.18
N GLU A 202 -10.60 22.42 3.60
CA GLU A 202 -10.52 23.17 4.85
C GLU A 202 -11.14 24.57 4.71
#